data_90d73fa3ffdc8e38ce96a38bd9f318b6
#
_entry.id   90d73fa3ffdc8e38ce96a38bd9f318b6
#
_cell.length_a   1.000
_cell.length_b   1.000
_cell.length_c   1.000
_cell.angle_alpha   90.00
_cell.angle_beta   90.00
_cell.angle_gamma   90.00
#
_symmetry.space_group_name_H-M   'P 1'
#
loop_
_entity.id
_entity.type
_entity.pdbx_description
1 polymer ?
#
loop_
_entity_poly.entity_id
_entity_poly.type
_entity_poly.pdbx_seq_one_letter_code
_entity_poly.pdbx_strand_id
1 'polypeptide(L)'
;MIPGIPQTDSQLLLELIRSHPHVQKVVLYGSRSLGRQRAGSDIDLCLEAPSMKLGELLELGAAIDDLLLPWQIDLQLRHLIAHEGLVAHIERAGQLLWECSECKEKPQPTL
;
A
#
# COMPACT_ATOMS: atom_id res chain seq x y z
N MET A 1 2.91 3.13 12.65
CA MET A 1 3.39 3.22 11.29
C MET A 1 3.95 1.92 10.84
N ILE A 2 4.96 1.91 10.01
CA ILE A 2 5.48 0.65 9.49
C ILE A 2 6.52 0.12 10.44
N PRO A 3 6.38 -1.10 10.95
CA PRO A 3 7.33 -1.66 11.91
C PRO A 3 8.76 -1.72 11.35
N GLY A 4 9.70 -1.26 12.13
CA GLY A 4 11.10 -1.28 11.76
C GLY A 4 11.54 -0.16 10.84
N ILE A 5 10.64 0.76 10.47
CA ILE A 5 10.95 1.88 9.58
C ILE A 5 10.85 3.17 10.39
N PRO A 6 11.84 4.06 10.30
CA PRO A 6 11.76 5.34 11.00
C PRO A 6 10.49 6.08 10.63
N GLN A 7 9.93 6.81 11.59
CA GLN A 7 8.67 7.48 11.36
C GLN A 7 8.75 8.50 10.23
N THR A 8 9.87 9.19 10.08
CA THR A 8 10.03 10.17 9.00
C THR A 8 9.97 9.48 7.64
N ASP A 9 10.59 8.31 7.51
CA ASP A 9 10.58 7.58 6.24
C ASP A 9 9.20 7.03 5.96
N SER A 10 8.51 6.52 6.98
CA SER A 10 7.14 6.06 6.83
C SER A 10 6.23 7.19 6.39
N GLN A 11 6.40 8.38 6.96
CA GLN A 11 5.58 9.52 6.58
C GLN A 11 5.83 9.96 5.15
N LEU A 12 7.10 10.01 4.73
CA LEU A 12 7.39 10.37 3.34
C LEU A 12 6.72 9.43 2.37
N LEU A 13 6.81 8.13 2.64
CA LEU A 13 6.25 7.13 1.77
C LEU A 13 4.73 7.26 1.73
N LEU A 14 4.09 7.35 2.89
CA LEU A 14 2.63 7.41 2.92
C LEU A 14 2.09 8.70 2.35
N GLU A 15 2.80 9.82 2.56
CA GLU A 15 2.34 11.09 1.99
C GLU A 15 2.39 11.05 0.47
N LEU A 16 3.42 10.44 -0.09
CA LEU A 16 3.50 10.32 -1.53
C LEU A 16 2.39 9.44 -2.08
N ILE A 17 2.15 8.30 -1.45
CA ILE A 17 1.13 7.38 -1.92
C ILE A 17 -0.26 8.00 -1.81
N ARG A 18 -0.59 8.60 -0.67
CA ARG A 18 -1.93 9.11 -0.47
C ARG A 18 -2.20 10.37 -1.26
N SER A 19 -1.16 10.98 -1.82
CA SER A 19 -1.37 12.15 -2.66
C SER A 19 -2.01 11.77 -3.99
N HIS A 20 -1.99 10.49 -4.36
CA HIS A 20 -2.62 10.05 -5.59
C HIS A 20 -4.14 10.04 -5.38
N PRO A 21 -4.90 10.68 -6.27
CA PRO A 21 -6.33 10.86 -6.04
C PRO A 21 -7.14 9.57 -6.02
N HIS A 22 -6.64 8.51 -6.63
CA HIS A 22 -7.39 7.25 -6.66
C HIS A 22 -7.15 6.36 -5.46
N VAL A 23 -6.16 6.65 -4.63
CA VAL A 23 -5.83 5.77 -3.51
C VAL A 23 -6.82 6.00 -2.37
N GLN A 24 -7.49 4.95 -1.95
CA GLN A 24 -8.47 5.01 -0.89
C GLN A 24 -7.96 4.38 0.41
N LYS A 25 -7.12 3.35 0.30
CA LYS A 25 -6.55 2.70 1.48
C LYS A 25 -5.15 2.21 1.18
N VAL A 26 -4.32 2.17 2.20
CA VAL A 26 -2.97 1.59 2.11
C VAL A 26 -2.88 0.56 3.22
N VAL A 27 -2.62 -0.69 2.86
CA VAL A 27 -2.55 -1.80 3.80
C VAL A 27 -1.18 -2.44 3.74
N LEU A 28 -0.54 -2.60 4.89
CA LEU A 28 0.74 -3.29 4.99
C LEU A 28 0.48 -4.78 5.13
N TYR A 29 1.20 -5.61 4.39
CA TYR A 29 1.07 -7.05 4.54
C TYR A 29 2.47 -7.66 4.48
N GLY A 30 2.55 -8.98 4.52
CA GLY A 30 3.82 -9.66 4.45
C GLY A 30 4.53 -9.72 5.81
N SER A 31 5.85 -9.83 5.79
CA SER A 31 6.59 -10.09 7.02
C SER A 31 6.44 -8.98 8.04
N ARG A 32 6.38 -7.72 7.59
CA ARG A 32 6.31 -6.61 8.54
C ARG A 32 4.95 -6.55 9.25
N SER A 33 3.87 -6.93 8.57
CA SER A 33 2.57 -6.94 9.23
C SER A 33 2.48 -8.09 10.24
N LEU A 34 3.28 -9.15 10.03
CA LEU A 34 3.29 -10.29 10.93
C LEU A 34 4.33 -10.18 12.03
N GLY A 35 5.10 -9.11 12.06
CA GLY A 35 6.14 -8.94 13.06
C GLY A 35 7.35 -9.83 12.83
N ARG A 36 7.53 -10.31 11.59
CA ARG A 36 8.62 -11.22 11.28
C ARG A 36 9.69 -10.56 10.41
N GLN A 37 9.66 -9.23 10.31
CA GLN A 37 10.60 -8.53 9.46
C GLN A 37 12.02 -8.59 10.00
N ARG A 38 12.96 -8.47 9.08
CA ARG A 38 14.37 -8.30 9.40
C ARG A 38 14.79 -6.95 8.88
N ALA A 39 15.99 -6.53 9.20
CA ALA A 39 16.46 -5.20 8.85
C ALA A 39 16.29 -4.86 7.38
N GLY A 40 16.52 -5.79 6.49
CA GLY A 40 16.39 -5.51 5.08
C GLY A 40 15.10 -5.97 4.44
N SER A 41 14.09 -6.32 5.22
CA SER A 41 12.85 -6.84 4.64
C SER A 41 12.15 -5.81 3.79
N ASP A 42 11.55 -6.28 2.69
CA ASP A 42 10.78 -5.40 1.83
C ASP A 42 9.57 -4.84 2.55
N ILE A 43 9.06 -3.75 2.06
CA ILE A 43 7.81 -3.18 2.56
C ILE A 43 6.75 -3.54 1.54
N ASP A 44 5.81 -4.39 1.92
CA ASP A 44 4.76 -4.87 1.03
C ASP A 44 3.47 -4.12 1.31
N LEU A 45 2.99 -3.38 0.32
CA LEU A 45 1.82 -2.55 0.46
C LEU A 45 0.76 -2.92 -0.57
N CYS A 46 -0.47 -3.02 -0.10
CA CYS A 46 -1.62 -3.25 -0.97
C CYS A 46 -2.46 -1.99 -0.96
N LEU A 47 -2.73 -1.46 -2.14
CA LEU A 47 -3.50 -0.24 -2.27
C LEU A 47 -4.91 -0.57 -2.72
N GLU A 48 -5.90 0.01 -2.04
CA GLU A 48 -7.25 -0.04 -2.54
C GLU A 48 -7.44 1.22 -3.35
N ALA A 49 -7.44 1.08 -4.65
CA ALA A 49 -7.55 2.18 -5.58
C ALA A 49 -8.24 1.66 -6.83
N PRO A 50 -9.56 1.40 -6.75
CA PRO A 50 -10.25 0.69 -7.85
C PRO A 50 -10.18 1.40 -9.18
N SER A 51 -9.96 2.72 -9.20
CA SER A 51 -9.86 3.45 -10.45
C SER A 51 -8.44 3.57 -10.97
N MET A 52 -7.47 3.06 -10.23
CA MET A 52 -6.07 3.17 -10.65
C MET A 52 -5.74 2.09 -11.66
N LYS A 53 -5.04 2.46 -12.72
CA LYS A 53 -4.61 1.51 -13.72
C LYS A 53 -3.17 1.12 -13.47
N LEU A 54 -2.74 0.04 -14.07
CA LEU A 54 -1.40 -0.46 -13.84
C LEU A 54 -0.34 0.57 -14.21
N GLY A 55 -0.54 1.33 -15.29
CA GLY A 55 0.42 2.37 -15.67
C GLY A 55 0.57 3.43 -14.60
N GLU A 56 -0.53 3.78 -13.94
CA GLU A 56 -0.48 4.74 -12.85
C GLU A 56 0.25 4.18 -11.64
N LEU A 57 0.09 2.88 -11.39
CA LEU A 57 0.80 2.24 -10.30
C LEU A 57 2.30 2.24 -10.57
N LEU A 58 2.69 2.01 -11.82
CA LEU A 58 4.11 2.02 -12.18
C LEU A 58 4.70 3.41 -12.04
N GLU A 59 3.94 4.45 -12.37
CA GLU A 59 4.39 5.82 -12.18
C GLU A 59 4.56 6.13 -10.70
N LEU A 60 3.63 5.67 -9.87
CA LEU A 60 3.74 5.87 -8.44
C LEU A 60 4.97 5.15 -7.90
N GLY A 61 5.24 3.94 -8.39
CA GLY A 61 6.42 3.20 -7.99
C GLY A 61 7.70 3.94 -8.34
N ALA A 62 7.74 4.57 -9.52
CA ALA A 62 8.91 5.34 -9.92
C ALA A 62 9.09 6.56 -9.01
N ALA A 63 8.01 7.22 -8.62
CA ALA A 63 8.09 8.34 -7.71
C ALA A 63 8.60 7.89 -6.33
N ILE A 64 8.19 6.71 -5.88
CA ILE A 64 8.67 6.15 -4.63
C ILE A 64 10.16 5.88 -4.72
N ASP A 65 10.63 5.35 -5.87
CA ASP A 65 12.05 5.09 -6.03
C ASP A 65 12.85 6.37 -5.91
N ASP A 66 12.30 7.50 -6.33
CA ASP A 66 12.99 8.78 -6.23
C ASP A 66 13.14 9.27 -4.79
N LEU A 67 12.45 8.67 -3.84
CA LEU A 67 12.65 9.01 -2.44
C LEU A 67 13.96 8.43 -1.90
N LEU A 68 14.55 7.49 -2.64
CA LEU A 68 15.83 6.88 -2.29
C LEU A 68 15.83 6.24 -0.91
N LEU A 69 14.71 5.61 -0.56
CA LEU A 69 14.63 4.88 0.69
C LEU A 69 15.44 3.59 0.59
N PRO A 70 16.03 3.15 1.69
CA PRO A 70 16.89 1.96 1.63
C PRO A 70 16.15 0.63 1.55
N TRP A 71 14.82 0.65 1.57
CA TRP A 71 14.03 -0.57 1.48
C TRP A 71 13.37 -0.68 0.13
N GLN A 72 13.13 -1.92 -0.32
CA GLN A 72 12.37 -2.13 -1.53
C GLN A 72 10.90 -2.04 -1.19
N ILE A 73 10.15 -1.30 -1.98
CA ILE A 73 8.72 -1.13 -1.75
C ILE A 73 7.97 -1.90 -2.82
N ASP A 74 7.17 -2.87 -2.41
CA ASP A 74 6.39 -3.66 -3.35
C ASP A 74 4.94 -3.20 -3.28
N LEU A 75 4.41 -2.70 -4.38
CA LEU A 75 3.05 -2.20 -4.44
C LEU A 75 2.16 -3.16 -5.20
N GLN A 76 1.00 -3.45 -4.64
CA GLN A 76 -0.01 -4.25 -5.31
C GLN A 76 -1.32 -3.47 -5.31
N LEU A 77 -2.08 -3.57 -6.41
CA LEU A 77 -3.43 -3.01 -6.44
C LEU A 77 -4.39 -4.13 -6.09
N ARG A 78 -5.20 -3.91 -5.07
CA ARG A 78 -6.09 -4.94 -4.56
C ARG A 78 -6.96 -5.55 -5.66
N HIS A 79 -7.49 -4.72 -6.55
CA HIS A 79 -8.40 -5.21 -7.58
C HIS A 79 -7.70 -5.94 -8.72
N LEU A 80 -6.36 -5.91 -8.77
CA LEU A 80 -5.63 -6.63 -9.80
C LEU A 80 -4.97 -7.91 -9.28
N ILE A 81 -5.11 -8.21 -7.98
CA ILE A 81 -4.52 -9.42 -7.44
C ILE A 81 -5.39 -10.60 -7.82
N ALA A 82 -4.81 -11.53 -8.58
CA ALA A 82 -5.54 -12.72 -8.99
C ALA A 82 -5.34 -13.89 -8.05
N HIS A 83 -4.30 -13.89 -7.24
CA HIS A 83 -3.98 -15.00 -6.37
C HIS A 83 -4.82 -14.93 -5.10
N GLU A 84 -5.75 -15.87 -4.96
CA GLU A 84 -6.69 -15.83 -3.84
C GLU A 84 -6.01 -15.99 -2.50
N GLY A 85 -4.94 -16.77 -2.45
CA GLY A 85 -4.20 -16.95 -1.20
C GLY A 85 -3.60 -15.65 -0.71
N LEU A 86 -3.11 -14.81 -1.63
CA LEU A 86 -2.55 -13.53 -1.25
C LEU A 86 -3.64 -12.61 -0.76
N VAL A 87 -4.79 -12.60 -1.41
CA VAL A 87 -5.91 -11.77 -0.98
C VAL A 87 -6.35 -12.17 0.43
N ALA A 88 -6.45 -13.48 0.68
CA ALA A 88 -6.83 -13.97 2.00
C ALA A 88 -5.81 -13.57 3.06
N HIS A 89 -4.52 -13.63 2.72
CA HIS A 89 -3.47 -13.22 3.65
C HIS A 89 -3.59 -11.74 3.98
N ILE A 90 -3.82 -10.90 2.97
CA ILE A 90 -3.95 -9.46 3.18
C ILE A 90 -5.15 -9.16 4.06
N GLU A 91 -6.26 -9.84 3.83
CA GLU A 91 -7.46 -9.59 4.62
C GLU A 91 -7.31 -10.07 6.05
N ARG A 92 -6.56 -11.17 6.25
CA ARG A 92 -6.44 -11.73 7.57
C ARG A 92 -5.34 -11.05 8.40
N ALA A 93 -4.22 -10.74 7.76
CA ALA A 93 -3.05 -10.25 8.46
C ALA A 93 -2.64 -8.83 8.08
N GLY A 94 -3.34 -8.19 7.17
CA GLY A 94 -3.00 -6.84 6.75
C GLY A 94 -3.21 -5.83 7.85
N GLN A 95 -2.36 -4.80 7.86
CA GLN A 95 -2.45 -3.73 8.83
C GLN A 95 -2.75 -2.45 8.09
N LEU A 96 -3.88 -1.83 8.41
CA LEU A 96 -4.28 -0.59 7.74
C LEU A 96 -3.35 0.53 8.16
N LEU A 97 -2.68 1.14 7.20
CA LEU A 97 -1.78 2.26 7.47
C LEU A 97 -2.47 3.60 7.24
N TRP A 98 -3.37 3.67 6.27
CA TRP A 98 -4.05 4.91 5.97
C TRP A 98 -5.33 4.62 5.20
N GLU A 99 -6.35 5.40 5.48
CA GLU A 99 -7.61 5.27 4.77
C GLU A 99 -8.13 6.68 4.53
N CYS A 100 -8.61 6.94 3.32
CA CYS A 100 -9.13 8.24 2.98
C CYS A 100 -10.49 8.44 3.62
N SER A 101 -10.60 9.41 4.48
CA SER A 101 -11.85 9.64 5.16
C SER A 101 -12.85 10.41 4.32
N GLU A 102 -12.39 11.03 3.24
CA GLU A 102 -13.28 11.78 2.43
C GLU A 102 -13.60 11.15 1.11
N CYS A 103 -13.19 9.93 0.90
CA CYS A 103 -13.41 9.30 -0.35
C CYS A 103 -14.81 8.91 -0.47
N LYS A 104 -15.46 9.56 -1.33
CA LYS A 104 -16.73 9.25 -1.44
C LYS A 104 -17.01 8.44 -2.55
N GLU A 105 -16.14 8.10 -3.32
CA GLU A 105 -16.37 7.39 -4.39
C GLU A 105 -16.50 6.01 -4.07
N LYS A 106 -16.91 5.64 -3.02
CA LYS A 106 -17.11 4.41 -2.76
C LYS A 106 -18.07 3.93 -3.66
N PRO A 107 -17.88 3.01 -4.26
CA PRO A 107 -18.70 2.48 -5.18
C PRO A 107 -19.95 2.21 -4.55
N GLN A 108 -20.78 2.59 -4.86
CA GLN A 108 -21.83 2.48 -4.29
C GLN A 108 -22.54 1.49 -4.74
N PRO A 109 -22.81 0.90 -4.41
CA PRO A 109 -23.44 -0.20 -4.75
C PRO A 109 -24.73 0.13 -5.15
N THR A 110 -24.97 0.47 -5.29
CA THR A 110 -25.89 0.69 -5.44
C THR A 110 -26.71 0.26 -5.68
N LEU A 111 -26.99 0.13 -5.70
CA LEU A 111 -27.70 -0.16 -5.76
C LEU A 111 -28.14 -0.46 -6.00
#